data_c0dc8f46dacf8e811d6f02a243128b77
#
_entry.id   c0dc8f46dacf8e811d6f02a243128b77
#
_cell.length_a   1.000
_cell.length_b   1.000
_cell.length_c   1.000
_cell.angle_alpha   90.00
_cell.angle_beta   90.00
_cell.angle_gamma   90.00
#
_symmetry.space_group_name_H-M   'P 1'
#
loop_
_entity.id
_entity.type
_entity.pdbx_description
1 polymer ?
#
loop_
_entity_poly.entity_id
_entity_poly.type
_entity_poly.pdbx_seq_one_letter_code
_entity_poly.pdbx_strand_id
1 'polypeptide(L)'
;PPCKHFGLCGGCSLQHMSMATQIELKQQTLLDQLKHFGKVAPEEIIPVLDAATLGYRRKARLGVKFVIKKDKLMVGFREKSSRYLADLESCVVLHPEVGMRFKELSTLIAGLKTFNHIPQVEMAMGDTQVALVFRHMQDLPAEDLQALSAFGQQFGFGIYLQPNSPLPVSKLWPTDGRERLSYTLPSEKLEFLFHPLDFTQVNLEINRQMVSQAMALLDVQPQERVLDLFCGIGNFTLACAKRGEFVTGVEGGAEMVSRAEENAKHNGISNVEYFAANLEKPPL
;
A
#
# COMPACT_ATOMS: atom_id res chain seq x y z
N PRO A 1 -12.33 9.89 -19.67
CA PRO A 1 -11.62 9.51 -18.44
C PRO A 1 -10.83 10.69 -17.89
N PRO A 2 -10.70 10.82 -16.54
CA PRO A 2 -9.99 11.96 -15.93
C PRO A 2 -8.48 11.91 -16.13
N CYS A 3 -7.91 10.75 -16.43
CA CYS A 3 -6.48 10.56 -16.67
C CYS A 3 -6.16 10.63 -18.16
N LYS A 4 -5.27 11.56 -18.56
CA LYS A 4 -4.82 11.70 -19.96
C LYS A 4 -4.01 10.50 -20.48
N HIS A 5 -3.47 9.68 -19.55
CA HIS A 5 -2.72 8.47 -19.89
C HIS A 5 -3.57 7.20 -19.90
N PHE A 6 -4.89 7.32 -19.69
CA PHE A 6 -5.80 6.17 -19.75
C PHE A 6 -5.79 5.54 -21.15
N GLY A 7 -5.74 4.23 -21.20
CA GLY A 7 -5.61 3.47 -22.46
C GLY A 7 -4.16 3.08 -22.79
N LEU A 8 -3.19 3.94 -22.48
CA LEU A 8 -1.75 3.62 -22.59
C LEU A 8 -1.24 2.96 -21.30
N CYS A 9 -1.46 3.62 -20.16
CA CYS A 9 -1.04 3.12 -18.85
C CYS A 9 -1.89 1.93 -18.41
N GLY A 10 -1.25 0.84 -17.96
CA GLY A 10 -1.89 -0.38 -17.45
C GLY A 10 -2.39 -0.28 -16.00
N GLY A 11 -2.19 0.85 -15.32
CA GLY A 11 -2.57 1.02 -13.91
C GLY A 11 -4.07 1.11 -13.65
N CYS A 12 -4.89 1.42 -14.67
CA CYS A 12 -6.34 1.57 -14.56
C CYS A 12 -7.05 0.96 -15.75
N SER A 13 -8.19 0.26 -15.51
CA SER A 13 -8.97 -0.40 -16.55
C SER A 13 -10.38 0.17 -16.75
N LEU A 14 -10.94 0.88 -15.77
CA LEU A 14 -12.36 1.26 -15.77
C LEU A 14 -12.63 2.78 -15.80
N GLN A 15 -11.61 3.63 -15.95
CA GLN A 15 -11.81 5.09 -15.92
C GLN A 15 -12.69 5.66 -17.05
N HIS A 16 -13.03 4.87 -18.05
CA HIS A 16 -13.97 5.24 -19.12
C HIS A 16 -15.43 5.15 -18.70
N MET A 17 -15.71 4.52 -17.55
CA MET A 17 -17.04 4.38 -16.96
C MET A 17 -17.25 5.40 -15.85
N SER A 18 -18.49 5.79 -15.61
CA SER A 18 -18.86 6.56 -14.41
C SER A 18 -18.60 5.73 -13.15
N MET A 19 -18.42 6.37 -12.00
CA MET A 19 -18.23 5.63 -10.74
C MET A 19 -19.43 4.75 -10.39
N ALA A 20 -20.63 5.24 -10.61
CA ALA A 20 -21.85 4.44 -10.41
C ALA A 20 -21.83 3.15 -11.23
N THR A 21 -21.50 3.25 -12.54
CA THR A 21 -21.38 2.07 -13.43
C THR A 21 -20.25 1.13 -13.00
N GLN A 22 -19.11 1.68 -12.48
CA GLN A 22 -18.03 0.83 -11.98
C GLN A 22 -18.46 0.04 -10.73
N ILE A 23 -19.21 0.66 -9.83
CA ILE A 23 -19.74 0.03 -8.61
C ILE A 23 -20.73 -1.07 -9.00
N GLU A 24 -21.70 -0.75 -9.86
CA GLU A 24 -22.70 -1.69 -10.35
C GLU A 24 -22.05 -2.90 -11.03
N LEU A 25 -21.10 -2.69 -11.94
CA LEU A 25 -20.37 -3.76 -12.61
C LEU A 25 -19.65 -4.68 -11.61
N LYS A 26 -18.97 -4.11 -10.61
CA LYS A 26 -18.24 -4.89 -9.59
C LYS A 26 -19.18 -5.69 -8.71
N GLN A 27 -20.27 -5.07 -8.27
CA GLN A 27 -21.30 -5.75 -7.47
C GLN A 27 -21.95 -6.90 -8.27
N GLN A 28 -22.35 -6.65 -9.51
CA GLN A 28 -22.92 -7.69 -10.36
C GLN A 28 -21.94 -8.84 -10.57
N THR A 29 -20.67 -8.53 -10.84
CA THR A 29 -19.63 -9.56 -10.99
C THR A 29 -19.52 -10.44 -9.73
N LEU A 30 -19.54 -9.84 -8.53
CA LEU A 30 -19.50 -10.59 -7.27
C LEU A 30 -20.73 -11.48 -7.09
N LEU A 31 -21.92 -10.95 -7.37
CA LEU A 31 -23.17 -11.71 -7.26
C LEU A 31 -23.21 -12.88 -8.25
N ASP A 32 -22.72 -12.67 -9.48
CA ASP A 32 -22.61 -13.73 -10.46
C ASP A 32 -21.63 -14.82 -10.04
N GLN A 33 -20.50 -14.45 -9.45
CA GLN A 33 -19.54 -15.42 -8.88
C GLN A 33 -20.12 -16.23 -7.74
N LEU A 34 -20.82 -15.59 -6.79
CA LEU A 34 -21.52 -16.28 -5.70
C LEU A 34 -22.55 -17.26 -6.24
N LYS A 35 -23.36 -16.85 -7.23
CA LYS A 35 -24.38 -17.69 -7.85
C LYS A 35 -23.77 -18.85 -8.65
N HIS A 36 -22.79 -18.59 -9.51
CA HIS A 36 -22.30 -19.60 -10.46
C HIS A 36 -21.28 -20.54 -9.85
N PHE A 37 -20.37 -20.05 -9.01
CA PHE A 37 -19.33 -20.86 -8.38
C PHE A 37 -19.70 -21.27 -6.96
N GLY A 38 -20.17 -20.34 -6.14
CA GLY A 38 -20.55 -20.61 -4.75
C GLY A 38 -21.87 -21.34 -4.62
N LYS A 39 -22.76 -21.31 -5.65
CA LYS A 39 -24.13 -21.84 -5.62
C LYS A 39 -24.97 -21.26 -4.48
N VAL A 40 -24.66 -20.03 -4.09
CA VAL A 40 -25.33 -19.28 -3.03
C VAL A 40 -25.83 -17.94 -3.56
N ALA A 41 -26.84 -17.38 -2.90
CA ALA A 41 -27.29 -16.01 -3.09
C ALA A 41 -27.31 -15.33 -1.71
N PRO A 42 -26.89 -14.05 -1.61
CA PRO A 42 -27.01 -13.31 -0.35
C PRO A 42 -28.50 -13.07 -0.05
N GLU A 43 -28.85 -13.12 1.23
CA GLU A 43 -30.19 -12.76 1.72
C GLU A 43 -30.37 -11.23 1.70
N GLU A 44 -29.29 -10.50 1.98
CA GLU A 44 -29.26 -9.05 2.02
C GLU A 44 -28.03 -8.51 1.30
N ILE A 45 -28.19 -7.39 0.61
CA ILE A 45 -27.10 -6.63 0.00
C ILE A 45 -27.06 -5.28 0.68
N ILE A 46 -26.07 -5.09 1.53
CA ILE A 46 -25.84 -3.81 2.21
C ILE A 46 -25.25 -2.76 1.26
N PRO A 47 -25.41 -1.46 1.56
CA PRO A 47 -24.84 -0.39 0.75
C PRO A 47 -23.33 -0.53 0.56
N VAL A 48 -22.85 -0.18 -0.62
CA VAL A 48 -21.43 -0.17 -0.91
C VAL A 48 -20.70 0.92 -0.10
N LEU A 49 -19.47 0.62 0.28
CA LEU A 49 -18.57 1.61 0.84
C LEU A 49 -18.04 2.48 -0.31
N ASP A 50 -18.10 3.77 -0.15
CA ASP A 50 -17.57 4.72 -1.13
C ASP A 50 -16.65 5.75 -0.47
N ALA A 51 -15.75 6.30 -1.27
CA ALA A 51 -14.81 7.35 -0.87
C ALA A 51 -14.33 8.10 -2.13
N ALA A 52 -13.38 8.99 -1.95
CA ALA A 52 -12.75 9.71 -3.05
C ALA A 52 -12.30 8.75 -4.17
N THR A 53 -12.69 9.05 -5.40
CA THR A 53 -12.45 8.21 -6.58
C THR A 53 -11.08 8.46 -7.23
N LEU A 54 -10.45 9.58 -6.89
CA LEU A 54 -9.12 10.01 -7.34
C LEU A 54 -8.29 10.41 -6.13
N GLY A 55 -6.95 10.39 -6.29
CA GLY A 55 -6.02 10.80 -5.24
C GLY A 55 -5.98 9.88 -4.02
N TYR A 56 -6.66 8.75 -4.05
CA TYR A 56 -6.82 7.88 -2.88
C TYR A 56 -5.66 6.93 -2.65
N ARG A 57 -4.90 6.59 -3.72
CA ARG A 57 -3.93 5.49 -3.67
C ARG A 57 -2.66 5.92 -2.95
N ARG A 58 -2.41 5.28 -1.82
CA ARG A 58 -1.30 5.58 -0.90
C ARG A 58 -0.11 4.64 -1.02
N LYS A 59 -0.16 3.65 -1.88
CA LYS A 59 0.95 2.73 -2.13
C LYS A 59 1.04 2.37 -3.60
N ALA A 60 2.27 2.43 -4.14
CA ALA A 60 2.53 2.07 -5.52
C ALA A 60 4.00 1.69 -5.73
N ARG A 61 4.22 0.86 -6.73
CA ARG A 61 5.54 0.51 -7.25
C ARG A 61 5.67 1.10 -8.64
N LEU A 62 6.61 2.01 -8.80
CA LEU A 62 6.91 2.69 -10.06
C LEU A 62 8.16 2.07 -10.67
N GLY A 63 8.07 1.65 -11.92
CA GLY A 63 9.24 1.25 -12.68
C GLY A 63 10.04 2.47 -13.12
N VAL A 64 11.35 2.30 -13.25
CA VAL A 64 12.28 3.32 -13.75
C VAL A 64 13.07 2.73 -14.90
N LYS A 65 13.17 3.45 -16.02
CA LYS A 65 13.91 2.99 -17.18
C LYS A 65 14.42 4.16 -18.01
N PHE A 66 15.72 4.17 -18.29
CA PHE A 66 16.27 5.05 -19.32
C PHE A 66 16.02 4.43 -20.71
N VAL A 67 15.36 5.18 -21.58
CA VAL A 67 15.02 4.74 -22.94
C VAL A 67 15.94 5.43 -23.93
N ILE A 68 16.99 4.75 -24.38
CA ILE A 68 18.03 5.28 -25.25
C ILE A 68 17.45 5.93 -26.52
N LYS A 69 16.46 5.29 -27.16
CA LYS A 69 15.83 5.82 -28.38
C LYS A 69 15.09 7.15 -28.19
N LYS A 70 14.70 7.46 -26.97
CA LYS A 70 13.99 8.71 -26.60
C LYS A 70 14.89 9.69 -25.87
N ASP A 71 16.12 9.28 -25.55
CA ASP A 71 17.06 10.01 -24.68
C ASP A 71 16.36 10.51 -23.40
N LYS A 72 15.58 9.63 -22.76
CA LYS A 72 14.71 10.02 -21.66
C LYS A 72 14.64 8.94 -20.57
N LEU A 73 14.75 9.39 -19.32
CA LEU A 73 14.40 8.54 -18.16
C LEU A 73 12.90 8.59 -17.92
N MET A 74 12.29 7.42 -17.90
CA MET A 74 10.86 7.25 -17.67
C MET A 74 10.63 6.67 -16.29
N VAL A 75 9.68 7.24 -15.56
CA VAL A 75 9.20 6.75 -14.26
C VAL A 75 7.69 6.54 -14.36
N GLY A 76 7.20 5.38 -13.94
CA GLY A 76 5.77 5.15 -13.95
C GLY A 76 5.36 3.69 -13.95
N PHE A 77 4.12 3.45 -14.38
CA PHE A 77 3.55 2.11 -14.50
C PHE A 77 3.85 1.52 -15.89
N ARG A 78 3.70 0.21 -16.00
CA ARG A 78 3.77 -0.45 -17.31
C ARG A 78 2.61 -0.02 -18.20
N GLU A 79 2.84 -0.04 -19.50
CA GLU A 79 1.79 0.09 -20.50
C GLU A 79 0.81 -1.09 -20.39
N LYS A 80 -0.41 -0.88 -20.85
CA LYS A 80 -1.43 -1.94 -20.90
C LYS A 80 -0.98 -3.06 -21.83
N SER A 81 -0.99 -4.29 -21.30
CA SER A 81 -0.60 -5.51 -22.04
C SER A 81 0.80 -5.47 -22.65
N SER A 82 1.73 -4.74 -22.04
CA SER A 82 3.10 -4.55 -22.51
C SER A 82 4.10 -4.65 -21.38
N ARG A 83 5.37 -4.96 -21.74
CA ARG A 83 6.51 -4.93 -20.80
C ARG A 83 7.15 -3.55 -20.65
N TYR A 84 6.77 -2.60 -21.49
CA TYR A 84 7.34 -1.27 -21.51
C TYR A 84 6.71 -0.37 -20.42
N LEU A 85 7.41 0.70 -20.05
CA LEU A 85 6.87 1.73 -19.18
C LEU A 85 6.10 2.75 -20.00
N ALA A 86 4.92 3.13 -19.49
CA ALA A 86 4.19 4.27 -20.02
C ALA A 86 4.91 5.57 -19.67
N ASP A 87 4.98 6.48 -20.62
CA ASP A 87 5.53 7.82 -20.42
C ASP A 87 4.50 8.67 -19.68
N LEU A 88 4.62 8.73 -18.37
CA LEU A 88 3.66 9.39 -17.49
C LEU A 88 4.18 10.76 -17.05
N GLU A 89 3.32 11.76 -17.09
CA GLU A 89 3.59 13.08 -16.50
C GLU A 89 2.93 13.25 -15.12
N SER A 90 1.86 12.51 -14.88
CA SER A 90 1.13 12.51 -13.62
C SER A 90 0.28 11.25 -13.47
N CYS A 91 -0.20 10.98 -12.26
CA CYS A 91 -1.18 9.94 -11.97
C CYS A 91 -2.27 10.50 -11.05
N VAL A 92 -3.47 10.66 -11.58
CA VAL A 92 -4.62 11.20 -10.84
C VAL A 92 -5.19 10.26 -9.76
N VAL A 93 -4.79 8.98 -9.77
CA VAL A 93 -5.24 7.97 -8.80
C VAL A 93 -4.32 7.92 -7.58
N LEU A 94 -3.01 8.15 -7.78
CA LEU A 94 -2.07 8.30 -6.66
C LEU A 94 -2.41 9.54 -5.85
N HIS A 95 -2.10 9.51 -4.55
CA HIS A 95 -2.18 10.69 -3.72
C HIS A 95 -1.40 11.85 -4.37
N PRO A 96 -1.97 13.07 -4.41
CA PRO A 96 -1.42 14.20 -5.18
C PRO A 96 0.04 14.53 -4.85
N GLU A 97 0.45 14.34 -3.59
CA GLU A 97 1.84 14.54 -3.14
C GLU A 97 2.88 13.83 -4.02
N VAL A 98 2.56 12.64 -4.53
CA VAL A 98 3.44 11.90 -5.43
C VAL A 98 2.88 11.85 -6.85
N GLY A 99 1.55 11.73 -6.98
CA GLY A 99 0.90 11.58 -8.27
C GLY A 99 1.14 12.72 -9.27
N MET A 100 1.43 13.92 -8.77
CA MET A 100 1.71 15.11 -9.57
C MET A 100 3.21 15.39 -9.76
N ARG A 101 4.12 14.51 -9.27
CA ARG A 101 5.57 14.77 -9.23
C ARG A 101 6.40 13.79 -10.07
N PHE A 102 5.80 13.21 -11.09
CA PHE A 102 6.51 12.26 -11.96
C PHE A 102 7.68 12.93 -12.72
N LYS A 103 7.51 14.19 -13.10
CA LYS A 103 8.55 14.97 -13.79
C LYS A 103 9.73 15.23 -12.85
N GLU A 104 9.46 15.71 -11.63
CA GLU A 104 10.49 15.97 -10.62
C GLU A 104 11.24 14.70 -10.25
N LEU A 105 10.51 13.58 -10.06
CA LEU A 105 11.12 12.30 -9.76
C LEU A 105 11.99 11.77 -10.93
N SER A 106 11.51 11.92 -12.16
CA SER A 106 12.28 11.57 -13.37
C SER A 106 13.54 12.43 -13.50
N THR A 107 13.43 13.74 -13.25
CA THR A 107 14.57 14.68 -13.29
C THR A 107 15.60 14.34 -12.21
N LEU A 108 15.15 14.08 -10.97
CA LEU A 108 16.03 13.65 -9.89
C LEU A 108 16.85 12.44 -10.31
N ILE A 109 16.15 11.35 -10.72
CA ILE A 109 16.84 10.10 -11.03
C ILE A 109 17.76 10.25 -12.24
N ALA A 110 17.35 10.99 -13.28
CA ALA A 110 18.19 11.24 -14.45
C ALA A 110 19.50 12.01 -14.11
N GLY A 111 19.47 12.82 -13.05
CA GLY A 111 20.63 13.56 -12.55
C GLY A 111 21.60 12.74 -11.69
N LEU A 112 21.22 11.53 -11.26
CA LEU A 112 22.10 10.65 -10.47
C LEU A 112 23.20 10.05 -11.34
N LYS A 113 24.40 9.89 -10.79
CA LYS A 113 25.48 9.15 -11.45
C LYS A 113 25.11 7.70 -11.72
N THR A 114 24.27 7.13 -10.84
CA THR A 114 23.80 5.74 -10.89
C THR A 114 22.41 5.57 -11.51
N PHE A 115 21.93 6.54 -12.30
CA PHE A 115 20.55 6.56 -12.82
C PHE A 115 20.12 5.26 -13.53
N ASN A 116 21.03 4.58 -14.24
CA ASN A 116 20.76 3.31 -14.91
C ASN A 116 20.63 2.12 -13.94
N HIS A 117 21.01 2.30 -12.68
CA HIS A 117 20.99 1.28 -11.64
C HIS A 117 19.87 1.47 -10.60
N ILE A 118 18.92 2.36 -10.90
CA ILE A 118 17.70 2.55 -10.11
C ILE A 118 16.51 2.00 -10.93
N PRO A 119 16.17 0.69 -10.84
CA PRO A 119 15.11 0.10 -11.66
C PRO A 119 13.69 0.39 -11.16
N GLN A 120 13.55 0.86 -9.91
CA GLN A 120 12.26 0.94 -9.23
C GLN A 120 12.27 1.95 -8.10
N VAL A 121 11.15 2.65 -7.95
CA VAL A 121 10.82 3.44 -6.76
C VAL A 121 9.48 2.95 -6.22
N GLU A 122 9.43 2.59 -4.92
CA GLU A 122 8.16 2.33 -4.24
C GLU A 122 7.74 3.56 -3.45
N MET A 123 6.47 3.86 -3.54
CA MET A 123 5.80 4.89 -2.75
C MET A 123 4.96 4.21 -1.68
N ALA A 124 5.06 4.71 -0.45
CA ALA A 124 4.14 4.40 0.63
C ALA A 124 3.76 5.68 1.37
N MET A 125 2.53 5.76 1.86
CA MET A 125 2.05 6.94 2.55
C MET A 125 1.21 6.55 3.77
N GLY A 126 1.57 7.11 4.91
CA GLY A 126 0.77 7.10 6.13
C GLY A 126 -0.28 8.21 6.15
N ASP A 127 -0.73 8.60 7.33
CA ASP A 127 -1.71 9.71 7.45
C ASP A 127 -1.10 11.05 6.98
N THR A 128 0.13 11.32 7.36
CA THR A 128 0.80 12.60 7.09
C THR A 128 2.15 12.47 6.41
N GLN A 129 2.71 11.28 6.32
CA GLN A 129 4.08 11.04 5.87
C GLN A 129 4.09 10.30 4.54
N VAL A 130 4.92 10.74 3.62
CA VAL A 130 5.24 10.05 2.37
C VAL A 130 6.62 9.44 2.47
N ALA A 131 6.77 8.20 2.06
CA ALA A 131 8.06 7.53 1.89
C ALA A 131 8.26 7.11 0.43
N LEU A 132 9.48 7.33 -0.07
CA LEU A 132 9.96 6.82 -1.35
C LEU A 132 11.11 5.85 -1.08
N VAL A 133 10.97 4.62 -1.55
CA VAL A 133 12.00 3.58 -1.44
C VAL A 133 12.67 3.41 -2.80
N PHE A 134 13.92 3.79 -2.90
CA PHE A 134 14.71 3.66 -4.13
C PHE A 134 15.44 2.32 -4.12
N ARG A 135 15.05 1.43 -5.03
CA ARG A 135 15.81 0.19 -5.26
C ARG A 135 17.03 0.51 -6.10
N HIS A 136 18.20 0.10 -5.64
CA HIS A 136 19.46 0.31 -6.35
C HIS A 136 20.22 -1.00 -6.53
N MET A 137 20.82 -1.16 -7.71
CA MET A 137 21.50 -2.40 -8.12
C MET A 137 23.00 -2.35 -7.87
N GLN A 138 23.53 -1.23 -7.44
CA GLN A 138 24.92 -0.98 -7.03
C GLN A 138 24.95 0.09 -5.95
N ASP A 139 26.06 0.21 -5.24
CA ASP A 139 26.24 1.24 -4.22
C ASP A 139 26.11 2.66 -4.81
N LEU A 140 25.46 3.52 -4.03
CA LEU A 140 25.24 4.91 -4.42
C LEU A 140 26.40 5.77 -3.92
N PRO A 141 27.03 6.58 -4.79
CA PRO A 141 28.06 7.52 -4.37
C PRO A 141 27.48 8.65 -3.50
N ALA A 142 28.35 9.35 -2.78
CA ALA A 142 27.93 10.39 -1.83
C ALA A 142 27.08 11.50 -2.47
N GLU A 143 27.37 11.85 -3.70
CA GLU A 143 26.62 12.88 -4.44
C GLU A 143 25.19 12.43 -4.74
N ASP A 144 24.97 11.15 -5.07
CA ASP A 144 23.63 10.60 -5.30
C ASP A 144 22.84 10.55 -3.99
N LEU A 145 23.48 10.12 -2.88
CA LEU A 145 22.86 10.14 -1.56
C LEU A 145 22.46 11.56 -1.14
N GLN A 146 23.30 12.53 -1.42
CA GLN A 146 23.01 13.95 -1.15
C GLN A 146 21.83 14.45 -1.99
N ALA A 147 21.80 14.12 -3.29
CA ALA A 147 20.69 14.50 -4.18
C ALA A 147 19.36 13.91 -3.74
N LEU A 148 19.33 12.61 -3.34
CA LEU A 148 18.16 11.95 -2.81
C LEU A 148 17.70 12.58 -1.49
N SER A 149 18.62 12.89 -0.58
CA SER A 149 18.31 13.56 0.69
C SER A 149 17.76 14.96 0.48
N ALA A 150 18.34 15.74 -0.43
CA ALA A 150 17.88 17.08 -0.78
C ALA A 150 16.45 17.04 -1.36
N PHE A 151 16.14 16.05 -2.19
CA PHE A 151 14.77 15.83 -2.69
C PHE A 151 13.80 15.53 -1.57
N GLY A 152 14.18 14.64 -0.64
CA GLY A 152 13.39 14.33 0.55
C GLY A 152 13.12 15.59 1.39
N GLN A 153 14.13 16.42 1.61
CA GLN A 153 14.01 17.68 2.34
C GLN A 153 13.09 18.67 1.61
N GLN A 154 13.26 18.83 0.31
CA GLN A 154 12.47 19.76 -0.50
C GLN A 154 10.97 19.48 -0.45
N PHE A 155 10.57 18.20 -0.48
CA PHE A 155 9.16 17.80 -0.56
C PHE A 155 8.60 17.25 0.76
N GLY A 156 9.41 17.18 1.82
CA GLY A 156 9.00 16.59 3.10
C GLY A 156 8.82 15.06 3.02
N PHE A 157 9.55 14.38 2.12
CA PHE A 157 9.44 12.94 1.93
C PHE A 157 10.52 12.18 2.70
N GLY A 158 10.14 11.06 3.31
CA GLY A 158 11.10 10.08 3.80
C GLY A 158 11.74 9.34 2.61
N ILE A 159 13.06 9.27 2.61
CA ILE A 159 13.83 8.57 1.59
C ILE A 159 14.42 7.30 2.18
N TYR A 160 14.18 6.19 1.52
CA TYR A 160 14.66 4.87 1.90
C TYR A 160 15.43 4.25 0.74
N LEU A 161 16.43 3.44 1.07
CA LEU A 161 17.27 2.73 0.12
C LEU A 161 17.04 1.23 0.24
N GLN A 162 16.82 0.57 -0.90
CA GLN A 162 16.70 -0.87 -1.01
C GLN A 162 17.83 -1.40 -1.88
N PRO A 163 18.91 -1.93 -1.30
CA PRO A 163 20.01 -2.50 -2.06
C PRO A 163 19.61 -3.81 -2.76
N ASN A 164 20.32 -4.15 -3.84
CA ASN A 164 20.19 -5.46 -4.50
C ASN A 164 21.03 -6.52 -3.80
N SER A 165 20.88 -6.64 -2.49
CA SER A 165 21.60 -7.55 -1.62
C SER A 165 20.67 -8.02 -0.50
N PRO A 166 21.05 -9.00 0.33
CA PRO A 166 20.25 -9.40 1.49
C PRO A 166 20.22 -8.34 2.61
N LEU A 167 20.87 -7.19 2.42
CA LEU A 167 20.83 -6.11 3.39
C LEU A 167 19.41 -5.52 3.48
N PRO A 168 18.99 -5.14 4.69
CA PRO A 168 17.67 -4.58 4.91
C PRO A 168 17.53 -3.21 4.22
N VAL A 169 16.29 -2.82 3.96
CA VAL A 169 15.97 -1.46 3.58
C VAL A 169 16.32 -0.51 4.71
N SER A 170 17.02 0.56 4.40
CA SER A 170 17.45 1.56 5.37
C SER A 170 16.88 2.94 5.04
N LYS A 171 16.59 3.73 6.08
CA LYS A 171 16.17 5.11 5.93
C LYS A 171 17.40 6.00 5.71
N LEU A 172 17.37 6.76 4.61
CA LEU A 172 18.40 7.75 4.28
C LEU A 172 18.04 9.13 4.85
N TRP A 173 16.76 9.54 4.73
CA TRP A 173 16.30 10.88 5.11
C TRP A 173 14.84 10.83 5.62
N PRO A 174 14.46 11.64 6.63
CA PRO A 174 15.39 12.34 7.53
C PRO A 174 16.21 11.36 8.37
N THR A 175 17.36 11.78 8.85
CA THR A 175 18.26 10.93 9.66
C THR A 175 17.75 10.72 11.08
N ASP A 176 16.81 11.54 11.50
CA ASP A 176 16.12 11.48 12.80
C ASP A 176 14.66 11.05 12.64
N GLY A 177 13.98 10.87 13.78
CA GLY A 177 12.57 10.50 13.81
C GLY A 177 12.29 9.02 13.60
N ARG A 178 11.00 8.69 13.49
CA ARG A 178 10.54 7.30 13.38
C ARG A 178 10.94 6.68 12.03
N GLU A 179 11.38 5.43 12.05
CA GLU A 179 11.61 4.64 10.83
C GLU A 179 10.32 4.13 10.20
N ARG A 180 9.22 4.18 10.93
CA ARG A 180 7.89 3.70 10.53
C ARG A 180 7.01 4.84 10.08
N LEU A 181 6.23 4.58 9.04
CA LEU A 181 5.03 5.35 8.74
C LEU A 181 3.91 4.93 9.68
N SER A 182 2.86 5.75 9.80
CA SER A 182 1.68 5.35 10.55
C SER A 182 0.38 5.76 9.85
N TYR A 183 -0.67 4.99 10.12
CA TYR A 183 -2.05 5.38 9.83
C TYR A 183 -2.95 5.06 11.02
N THR A 184 -4.05 5.78 11.12
CA THR A 184 -5.01 5.61 12.19
C THR A 184 -6.34 5.02 11.71
N LEU A 185 -6.99 4.26 12.60
CA LEU A 185 -8.40 3.89 12.54
C LEU A 185 -9.13 4.67 13.65
N PRO A 186 -9.66 5.87 13.37
CA PRO A 186 -10.16 6.77 14.42
C PRO A 186 -11.34 6.20 15.21
N SER A 187 -12.28 5.50 14.53
CA SER A 187 -13.43 4.84 15.18
C SER A 187 -12.99 3.79 16.19
N GLU A 188 -11.87 3.12 15.93
CA GLU A 188 -11.32 2.09 16.80
C GLU A 188 -10.29 2.65 17.79
N LYS A 189 -9.89 3.91 17.66
CA LYS A 189 -8.80 4.55 18.42
C LYS A 189 -7.52 3.71 18.37
N LEU A 190 -7.12 3.30 17.15
CA LEU A 190 -5.93 2.52 16.87
C LEU A 190 -4.99 3.30 15.95
N GLU A 191 -3.69 3.19 16.19
CA GLU A 191 -2.62 3.65 15.30
C GLU A 191 -1.78 2.45 14.88
N PHE A 192 -1.57 2.29 13.58
CA PHE A 192 -0.75 1.23 13.00
C PHE A 192 0.55 1.78 12.50
N LEU A 193 1.65 1.22 12.98
CA LEU A 193 2.99 1.46 12.49
C LEU A 193 3.30 0.46 11.38
N PHE A 194 3.92 0.91 10.29
CA PHE A 194 4.27 0.03 9.19
C PHE A 194 5.56 0.47 8.49
N HIS A 195 6.28 -0.49 7.93
CA HIS A 195 7.44 -0.22 7.08
C HIS A 195 6.95 0.14 5.66
N PRO A 196 7.65 1.04 4.92
CA PRO A 196 7.22 1.41 3.58
C PRO A 196 6.99 0.25 2.60
N LEU A 197 7.62 -0.91 2.83
CA LEU A 197 7.40 -2.12 2.02
C LEU A 197 6.30 -3.04 2.55
N ASP A 198 5.83 -2.87 3.79
CA ASP A 198 4.74 -3.69 4.35
C ASP A 198 3.47 -3.52 3.53
N PHE A 199 2.67 -4.57 3.42
CA PHE A 199 1.36 -4.47 2.79
C PHE A 199 0.42 -3.62 3.66
N THR A 200 -0.20 -2.62 3.04
CA THR A 200 -1.27 -1.82 3.63
C THR A 200 -2.37 -1.59 2.58
N GLN A 201 -3.61 -1.38 3.02
CA GLN A 201 -4.72 -1.06 2.12
C GLN A 201 -4.44 0.26 1.39
N VAL A 202 -4.50 0.23 0.06
CA VAL A 202 -4.12 1.37 -0.77
C VAL A 202 -5.09 2.55 -0.69
N ASN A 203 -6.35 2.28 -0.34
CA ASN A 203 -7.38 3.28 -0.09
C ASN A 203 -7.67 3.33 1.42
N LEU A 204 -7.02 4.26 2.10
CA LEU A 204 -7.11 4.37 3.56
C LEU A 204 -8.53 4.71 4.05
N GLU A 205 -9.26 5.53 3.30
CA GLU A 205 -10.63 5.89 3.69
C GLU A 205 -11.57 4.69 3.61
N ILE A 206 -11.48 3.92 2.54
CA ILE A 206 -12.22 2.65 2.43
C ILE A 206 -11.76 1.66 3.51
N ASN A 207 -10.47 1.60 3.86
CA ASN A 207 -9.99 0.76 4.94
C ASN A 207 -10.65 1.10 6.29
N ARG A 208 -10.75 2.39 6.61
CA ARG A 208 -11.42 2.89 7.82
C ARG A 208 -12.89 2.46 7.89
N GLN A 209 -13.61 2.72 6.81
CA GLN A 209 -15.02 2.33 6.70
C GLN A 209 -15.21 0.81 6.76
N MET A 210 -14.35 0.05 6.05
CA MET A 210 -14.39 -1.40 6.00
C MET A 210 -14.17 -2.04 7.37
N VAL A 211 -13.16 -1.57 8.13
CA VAL A 211 -12.94 -2.07 9.49
C VAL A 211 -14.12 -1.74 10.40
N SER A 212 -14.59 -0.49 10.37
CA SER A 212 -15.74 -0.08 11.18
C SER A 212 -17.00 -0.89 10.87
N GLN A 213 -17.31 -1.12 9.59
CA GLN A 213 -18.43 -1.93 9.15
C GLN A 213 -18.26 -3.40 9.56
N ALA A 214 -17.06 -3.95 9.38
CA ALA A 214 -16.78 -5.34 9.80
C ALA A 214 -16.98 -5.52 11.30
N MET A 215 -16.52 -4.57 12.11
CA MET A 215 -16.72 -4.63 13.57
C MET A 215 -18.21 -4.55 13.95
N ALA A 216 -19.00 -3.75 13.25
CA ALA A 216 -20.44 -3.67 13.46
C ALA A 216 -21.18 -4.96 13.05
N LEU A 217 -20.75 -5.61 11.95
CA LEU A 217 -21.36 -6.84 11.47
C LEU A 217 -20.94 -8.08 12.27
N LEU A 218 -19.70 -8.14 12.73
CA LEU A 218 -19.20 -9.23 13.56
C LEU A 218 -19.81 -9.20 14.97
N ASP A 219 -20.13 -8.01 15.47
CA ASP A 219 -20.72 -7.78 16.81
C ASP A 219 -20.03 -8.60 17.91
N VAL A 220 -18.70 -8.59 17.90
CA VAL A 220 -17.87 -9.40 18.80
C VAL A 220 -18.19 -9.09 20.25
N GLN A 221 -18.58 -10.13 21.01
CA GLN A 221 -18.95 -10.04 22.43
C GLN A 221 -17.72 -10.21 23.35
N PRO A 222 -17.75 -9.63 24.57
CA PRO A 222 -16.61 -9.65 25.49
C PRO A 222 -16.06 -11.02 25.88
N GLN A 223 -16.86 -12.07 25.79
CA GLN A 223 -16.48 -13.46 26.11
C GLN A 223 -16.04 -14.27 24.88
N GLU A 224 -16.07 -13.70 23.69
CA GLU A 224 -15.75 -14.41 22.47
C GLU A 224 -14.27 -14.39 22.16
N ARG A 225 -13.82 -15.50 21.58
CA ARG A 225 -12.48 -15.67 21.05
C ARG A 225 -12.53 -15.63 19.52
N VAL A 226 -11.70 -14.80 18.91
CA VAL A 226 -11.70 -14.57 17.46
C VAL A 226 -10.42 -15.12 16.83
N LEU A 227 -10.57 -15.74 15.68
CA LEU A 227 -9.45 -16.15 14.82
C LEU A 227 -9.42 -15.26 13.57
N ASP A 228 -8.32 -14.53 13.36
CA ASP A 228 -8.07 -13.69 12.19
C ASP A 228 -7.00 -14.33 11.30
N LEU A 229 -7.43 -14.88 10.15
CA LEU A 229 -6.55 -15.51 9.17
C LEU A 229 -6.09 -14.51 8.13
N PHE A 230 -4.80 -14.55 7.76
CA PHE A 230 -4.15 -13.55 6.92
C PHE A 230 -4.16 -12.16 7.56
N CYS A 231 -3.87 -12.12 8.85
CA CYS A 231 -4.05 -10.93 9.69
C CYS A 231 -3.14 -9.74 9.30
N GLY A 232 -2.09 -9.97 8.52
CA GLY A 232 -1.14 -8.93 8.12
C GLY A 232 -0.50 -8.27 9.34
N ILE A 233 -0.57 -6.94 9.40
CA ILE A 233 -0.06 -6.12 10.52
C ILE A 233 -1.08 -5.97 11.68
N GLY A 234 -2.16 -6.75 11.66
CA GLY A 234 -3.18 -6.75 12.71
C GLY A 234 -4.35 -5.80 12.49
N ASN A 235 -4.63 -5.40 11.25
CA ASN A 235 -5.65 -4.38 10.90
C ASN A 235 -7.06 -4.70 11.45
N PHE A 236 -7.51 -5.95 11.39
CA PHE A 236 -8.75 -6.43 11.98
C PHE A 236 -8.54 -7.03 13.37
N THR A 237 -7.42 -7.75 13.57
CA THR A 237 -7.08 -8.40 14.84
C THR A 237 -7.20 -7.45 16.02
N LEU A 238 -6.57 -6.26 15.92
CA LEU A 238 -6.57 -5.30 17.04
C LEU A 238 -7.94 -4.65 17.25
N ALA A 239 -8.73 -4.46 16.19
CA ALA A 239 -10.09 -3.97 16.31
C ALA A 239 -11.02 -5.00 17.01
N CYS A 240 -10.87 -6.30 16.71
CA CYS A 240 -11.53 -7.39 17.39
C CYS A 240 -11.09 -7.49 18.86
N ALA A 241 -9.78 -7.35 19.13
CA ALA A 241 -9.23 -7.47 20.48
C ALA A 241 -9.73 -6.40 21.46
N LYS A 242 -10.19 -5.27 20.95
CA LYS A 242 -10.84 -4.23 21.79
C LYS A 242 -12.24 -4.62 22.26
N ARG A 243 -12.81 -5.70 21.73
CA ARG A 243 -14.18 -6.14 21.99
C ARG A 243 -14.23 -7.51 22.64
N GLY A 244 -13.48 -8.46 22.10
CA GLY A 244 -13.49 -9.87 22.52
C GLY A 244 -12.56 -10.18 23.67
N GLU A 245 -12.71 -11.40 24.20
CA GLU A 245 -11.86 -11.94 25.27
C GLU A 245 -10.42 -12.10 24.79
N PHE A 246 -10.24 -12.72 23.63
CA PHE A 246 -8.92 -13.04 23.08
C PHE A 246 -8.96 -13.17 21.55
N VAL A 247 -7.89 -12.73 20.89
CA VAL A 247 -7.81 -12.84 19.43
C VAL A 247 -6.51 -13.51 19.02
N THR A 248 -6.62 -14.50 18.14
CA THR A 248 -5.47 -15.17 17.52
C THR A 248 -5.34 -14.69 16.09
N GLY A 249 -4.20 -14.08 15.75
CA GLY A 249 -3.84 -13.67 14.39
C GLY A 249 -2.91 -14.69 13.74
N VAL A 250 -3.17 -15.09 12.49
CA VAL A 250 -2.31 -15.99 11.73
C VAL A 250 -1.93 -15.34 10.41
N GLU A 251 -0.61 -15.30 10.12
CA GLU A 251 -0.06 -14.67 8.92
C GLU A 251 1.10 -15.50 8.35
N GLY A 252 1.27 -15.52 7.03
CA GLY A 252 2.32 -16.31 6.37
C GLY A 252 3.74 -15.75 6.55
N GLY A 253 3.87 -14.44 6.71
CA GLY A 253 5.17 -13.77 6.80
C GLY A 253 5.58 -13.47 8.24
N ALA A 254 6.71 -14.04 8.71
CA ALA A 254 7.21 -13.78 10.06
C ALA A 254 7.49 -12.30 10.35
N GLU A 255 7.93 -11.53 9.35
CA GLU A 255 8.13 -10.08 9.50
C GLU A 255 6.80 -9.34 9.73
N MET A 256 5.71 -9.78 9.08
CA MET A 256 4.37 -9.21 9.28
C MET A 256 3.82 -9.56 10.67
N VAL A 257 4.07 -10.80 11.14
CA VAL A 257 3.75 -11.23 12.51
C VAL A 257 4.45 -10.32 13.53
N SER A 258 5.76 -10.13 13.39
CA SER A 258 6.52 -9.22 14.28
C SER A 258 5.96 -7.78 14.23
N ARG A 259 5.50 -7.33 13.07
CA ARG A 259 4.86 -6.02 12.91
C ARG A 259 3.50 -5.96 13.63
N ALA A 260 2.73 -7.02 13.56
CA ALA A 260 1.45 -7.12 14.27
C ALA A 260 1.64 -7.09 15.80
N GLU A 261 2.66 -7.79 16.32
CA GLU A 261 3.06 -7.74 17.73
C GLU A 261 3.52 -6.33 18.14
N GLU A 262 4.35 -5.65 17.30
CA GLU A 262 4.75 -4.25 17.50
C GLU A 262 3.52 -3.34 17.59
N ASN A 263 2.53 -3.52 16.71
CA ASN A 263 1.29 -2.75 16.72
C ASN A 263 0.40 -3.03 17.92
N ALA A 264 0.30 -4.29 18.36
CA ALA A 264 -0.42 -4.64 19.59
C ALA A 264 0.17 -3.92 20.80
N LYS A 265 1.50 -4.02 20.95
CA LYS A 265 2.23 -3.32 22.02
C LYS A 265 2.05 -1.80 21.94
N HIS A 266 2.16 -1.21 20.74
CA HIS A 266 2.01 0.23 20.52
C HIS A 266 0.63 0.74 20.96
N ASN A 267 -0.43 -0.06 20.74
CA ASN A 267 -1.79 0.27 21.13
C ASN A 267 -2.17 -0.19 22.56
N GLY A 268 -1.24 -0.78 23.33
CA GLY A 268 -1.50 -1.27 24.67
C GLY A 268 -2.45 -2.47 24.74
N ILE A 269 -2.51 -3.27 23.66
CA ILE A 269 -3.39 -4.46 23.55
C ILE A 269 -2.57 -5.69 23.90
N SER A 270 -3.04 -6.48 24.88
CA SER A 270 -2.36 -7.67 25.42
C SER A 270 -3.14 -8.98 25.27
N ASN A 271 -4.41 -8.92 24.89
CA ASN A 271 -5.27 -10.09 24.68
C ASN A 271 -5.22 -10.59 23.23
N VAL A 272 -4.02 -10.60 22.65
CA VAL A 272 -3.72 -11.11 21.30
C VAL A 272 -2.50 -12.01 21.31
N GLU A 273 -2.51 -12.98 20.41
CA GLU A 273 -1.31 -13.73 20.03
C GLU A 273 -1.23 -13.86 18.52
N TYR A 274 -0.01 -14.03 18.00
CA TYR A 274 0.20 -14.12 16.56
C TYR A 274 1.06 -15.32 16.21
N PHE A 275 0.74 -15.97 15.08
CA PHE A 275 1.47 -17.12 14.57
C PHE A 275 1.87 -16.93 13.11
N ALA A 276 3.13 -17.25 12.82
CA ALA A 276 3.61 -17.35 11.43
C ALA A 276 3.30 -18.76 10.90
N ALA A 277 2.35 -18.88 9.97
CA ALA A 277 1.97 -20.16 9.38
C ALA A 277 1.54 -19.98 7.92
N ASN A 278 1.95 -20.95 7.06
CA ASN A 278 1.51 -20.97 5.68
C ASN A 278 0.06 -21.51 5.62
N LEU A 279 -0.89 -20.59 5.42
CA LEU A 279 -2.32 -20.93 5.37
C LEU A 279 -2.75 -21.64 4.06
N GLU A 280 -1.91 -21.64 3.02
CA GLU A 280 -2.14 -22.46 1.81
C GLU A 280 -1.82 -23.95 2.05
N LYS A 281 -0.97 -24.21 3.03
CA LYS A 281 -0.55 -25.56 3.44
C LYS A 281 -0.60 -25.64 4.96
N PRO A 282 -1.78 -25.66 5.56
CA PRO A 282 -1.90 -25.74 7.01
C PRO A 282 -1.20 -26.98 7.53
N PRO A 283 -0.49 -26.93 8.66
CA PRO A 283 0.04 -28.12 9.30
C PRO A 283 -1.12 -29.07 9.58
N LEU A 284 -0.96 -30.31 9.16
CA LEU A 284 -1.92 -31.41 9.42
C LEU A 284 -1.97 -31.70 10.92
#